data_e19df5c0a96d5d8ee33ddc09226e3e00
#
_entry.id   e19df5c0a96d5d8ee33ddc09226e3e00
#
_cell.length_a   1.000
_cell.length_b   1.000
_cell.length_c   1.000
_cell.angle_alpha   90.00
_cell.angle_beta   90.00
_cell.angle_gamma   90.00
#
_symmetry.space_group_name_H-M   'P 1'
#
loop_
_entity.id
_entity.type
_entity.pdbx_description
1 polymer ?
#
loop_
_entity_poly.entity_id
_entity_poly.type
_entity_poly.pdbx_seq_one_letter_code
_entity_poly.pdbx_strand_id
1 'polypeptide(L)'
;MLILKITYDEILNNMKNAFYEKSGENVDLMSDLGARFQAVASELYSLSCYGDYILRQSFPQTASGTELDYHAALRDITRKSASKSSGVLTFYVDEPSETELTVPKGTVCSVKDSPYIQFETSGEAVISAGETEISVSASAIAAGAQYNAKAQTITVMVDCPK
;
A
#
# COMPACT_ATOMS: atom_id res chain seq x y z
N MET A 1 -28.24 -3.20 1.66
CA MET A 1 -28.70 -2.91 0.28
C MET A 1 -28.03 -3.94 -0.63
N LEU A 2 -28.79 -4.92 -1.16
CA LEU A 2 -28.29 -5.89 -2.13
C LEU A 2 -28.10 -5.13 -3.46
N ILE A 3 -26.86 -4.89 -3.83
CA ILE A 3 -26.53 -4.41 -5.17
C ILE A 3 -26.63 -5.65 -6.07
N LEU A 4 -27.60 -5.65 -6.98
CA LEU A 4 -27.72 -6.65 -8.02
C LEU A 4 -26.49 -6.54 -8.93
N LYS A 5 -25.47 -7.34 -8.62
CA LYS A 5 -24.25 -7.40 -9.42
C LYS A 5 -24.56 -8.25 -10.65
N ILE A 6 -24.97 -7.59 -11.74
CA ILE A 6 -25.13 -8.28 -13.03
C ILE A 6 -23.79 -8.87 -13.47
N THR A 7 -23.81 -10.11 -13.95
CA THR A 7 -22.61 -10.80 -14.44
C THR A 7 -22.45 -10.65 -15.94
N TYR A 8 -21.23 -10.88 -16.43
CA TYR A 8 -20.96 -10.91 -17.88
C TYR A 8 -21.88 -11.91 -18.59
N ASP A 9 -22.03 -13.12 -18.03
CA ASP A 9 -22.86 -14.17 -18.63
C ASP A 9 -24.35 -13.81 -18.67
N GLU A 10 -24.85 -13.13 -17.64
CA GLU A 10 -26.24 -12.61 -17.65
C GLU A 10 -26.44 -11.56 -18.74
N ILE A 11 -25.51 -10.64 -18.92
CA ILE A 11 -25.56 -9.64 -19.99
C ILE A 11 -25.55 -10.32 -21.36
N LEU A 12 -24.60 -11.24 -21.59
CA LEU A 12 -24.49 -11.95 -22.86
C LEU A 12 -25.74 -12.78 -23.16
N ASN A 13 -26.28 -13.48 -22.17
CA ASN A 13 -27.52 -14.25 -22.32
C ASN A 13 -28.73 -13.35 -22.61
N ASN A 14 -28.85 -12.22 -21.92
CA ASN A 14 -29.90 -11.25 -22.19
C ASN A 14 -29.84 -10.71 -23.63
N MET A 15 -28.63 -10.40 -24.11
CA MET A 15 -28.43 -9.97 -25.50
C MET A 15 -28.82 -11.05 -26.51
N LYS A 16 -28.41 -12.29 -26.26
CA LYS A 16 -28.78 -13.43 -27.11
C LYS A 16 -30.30 -13.69 -27.16
N ASN A 17 -30.94 -13.63 -26.01
CA ASN A 17 -32.38 -13.80 -25.90
C ASN A 17 -33.13 -12.69 -26.64
N ALA A 18 -32.72 -11.42 -26.44
CA ALA A 18 -33.31 -10.28 -27.14
C ALA A 18 -33.13 -10.37 -28.67
N PHE A 19 -32.00 -10.92 -29.15
CA PHE A 19 -31.78 -11.17 -30.57
C PHE A 19 -32.70 -12.28 -31.09
N TYR A 20 -32.80 -13.41 -30.37
CA TYR A 20 -33.68 -14.51 -30.72
C TYR A 20 -35.13 -14.08 -30.83
N GLU A 21 -35.62 -13.27 -29.87
CA GLU A 21 -36.99 -12.73 -29.90
C GLU A 21 -37.29 -11.88 -31.15
N LYS A 22 -36.25 -11.23 -31.72
CA LYS A 22 -36.39 -10.35 -32.89
C LYS A 22 -36.21 -11.10 -34.22
N SER A 23 -35.26 -12.04 -34.28
CA SER A 23 -34.84 -12.69 -35.49
C SER A 23 -35.37 -14.12 -35.65
N GLY A 24 -35.72 -14.80 -34.56
CA GLY A 24 -36.01 -16.22 -34.53
C GLY A 24 -34.77 -17.09 -34.61
N GLU A 25 -33.56 -16.50 -34.64
CA GLU A 25 -32.30 -17.23 -34.84
C GLU A 25 -31.44 -17.20 -33.57
N ASN A 26 -30.71 -18.29 -33.33
CA ASN A 26 -29.73 -18.37 -32.25
C ASN A 26 -28.37 -17.83 -32.68
N VAL A 27 -27.73 -17.08 -31.76
CA VAL A 27 -26.36 -16.57 -31.98
C VAL A 27 -25.35 -17.67 -31.68
N ASP A 28 -24.59 -18.08 -32.69
CA ASP A 28 -23.38 -18.89 -32.48
C ASP A 28 -22.24 -17.98 -32.00
N LEU A 29 -21.71 -18.28 -30.82
CA LEU A 29 -20.64 -17.49 -30.20
C LEU A 29 -19.31 -17.56 -30.94
N MET A 30 -19.12 -18.54 -31.82
CA MET A 30 -17.93 -18.65 -32.68
C MET A 30 -18.08 -17.90 -34.00
N SER A 31 -19.25 -17.33 -34.28
CA SER A 31 -19.49 -16.49 -35.45
C SER A 31 -19.01 -15.06 -35.26
N ASP A 32 -18.92 -14.28 -36.36
CA ASP A 32 -18.65 -12.84 -36.32
C ASP A 32 -19.69 -12.10 -35.46
N LEU A 33 -20.96 -12.46 -35.56
CA LEU A 33 -22.02 -11.90 -34.73
C LEU A 33 -21.81 -12.25 -33.23
N GLY A 34 -21.40 -13.50 -32.96
CA GLY A 34 -21.08 -13.93 -31.60
C GLY A 34 -19.90 -13.16 -31.00
N ALA A 35 -18.85 -12.90 -31.77
CA ALA A 35 -17.71 -12.12 -31.36
C ALA A 35 -18.12 -10.67 -31.02
N ARG A 36 -18.98 -10.05 -31.81
CA ARG A 36 -19.53 -8.71 -31.54
C ARG A 36 -20.36 -8.69 -30.27
N PHE A 37 -21.18 -9.71 -30.01
CA PHE A 37 -21.97 -9.83 -28.79
C PHE A 37 -21.07 -9.91 -27.56
N GLN A 38 -20.01 -10.74 -27.63
CA GLN A 38 -19.05 -10.89 -26.55
C GLN A 38 -18.31 -9.57 -26.25
N ALA A 39 -17.89 -8.84 -27.30
CA ALA A 39 -17.23 -7.55 -27.14
C ALA A 39 -18.16 -6.53 -26.47
N VAL A 40 -19.41 -6.39 -26.94
CA VAL A 40 -20.38 -5.46 -26.35
C VAL A 40 -20.74 -5.87 -24.92
N ALA A 41 -20.94 -7.17 -24.66
CA ALA A 41 -21.22 -7.66 -23.31
C ALA A 41 -20.07 -7.36 -22.32
N SER A 42 -18.82 -7.45 -22.79
CA SER A 42 -17.64 -7.08 -22.00
C SER A 42 -17.63 -5.61 -21.60
N GLU A 43 -17.91 -4.70 -22.53
CA GLU A 43 -17.98 -3.27 -22.26
C GLU A 43 -19.15 -2.91 -21.33
N LEU A 44 -20.32 -3.53 -21.53
CA LEU A 44 -21.48 -3.34 -20.66
C LEU A 44 -21.21 -3.85 -19.24
N TYR A 45 -20.50 -4.97 -19.10
CA TYR A 45 -20.09 -5.48 -17.80
C TYR A 45 -19.11 -4.53 -17.11
N SER A 46 -18.12 -4.03 -17.85
CA SER A 46 -17.18 -3.04 -17.33
C SER A 46 -17.89 -1.76 -16.85
N LEU A 47 -18.86 -1.28 -17.63
CA LEU A 47 -19.69 -0.14 -17.25
C LEU A 47 -20.51 -0.41 -15.99
N SER A 48 -21.07 -1.62 -15.86
CA SER A 48 -21.82 -2.05 -14.66
C SER A 48 -20.92 -2.07 -13.42
N CYS A 49 -19.70 -2.58 -13.53
CA CYS A 49 -18.70 -2.57 -12.45
C CYS A 49 -18.34 -1.13 -12.04
N TYR A 50 -18.21 -0.23 -13.01
CA TYR A 50 -17.94 1.17 -12.75
C TYR A 50 -19.11 1.87 -12.04
N GLY A 51 -20.36 1.55 -12.42
CA GLY A 51 -21.55 2.00 -11.74
C GLY A 51 -21.63 1.55 -10.28
N ASP A 52 -21.30 0.28 -9.99
CA ASP A 52 -21.19 -0.25 -8.63
C ASP A 52 -20.11 0.47 -7.80
N TYR A 53 -18.95 0.72 -8.43
CA TYR A 53 -17.88 1.50 -7.81
C TYR A 53 -18.36 2.89 -7.41
N ILE A 54 -18.96 3.66 -8.35
CA ILE A 54 -19.48 5.01 -8.08
C ILE A 54 -20.49 4.97 -6.94
N LEU A 55 -21.42 4.00 -6.97
CA LEU A 55 -22.43 3.87 -5.94
C LEU A 55 -21.82 3.63 -4.55
N ARG A 56 -20.79 2.79 -4.46
CA ARG A 56 -20.05 2.55 -3.19
C ARG A 56 -19.32 3.78 -2.70
N GLN A 57 -18.73 4.55 -3.61
CA GLN A 57 -18.00 5.78 -3.26
C GLN A 57 -18.96 6.94 -2.89
N SER A 58 -20.24 6.85 -3.26
CA SER A 58 -21.24 7.87 -2.92
C SER A 58 -21.64 7.89 -1.43
N PHE A 59 -21.30 6.87 -0.67
CA PHE A 59 -21.65 6.78 0.75
C PHE A 59 -20.39 6.74 1.62
N PRO A 60 -20.29 7.59 2.68
CA PRO A 60 -19.13 7.62 3.56
C PRO A 60 -18.78 6.28 4.20
N GLN A 61 -19.78 5.40 4.42
CA GLN A 61 -19.61 4.09 5.03
C GLN A 61 -18.89 3.08 4.12
N THR A 62 -18.93 3.30 2.82
CA THR A 62 -18.35 2.40 1.81
C THR A 62 -17.31 3.08 0.95
N ALA A 63 -17.20 4.41 1.04
CA ALA A 63 -16.16 5.18 0.38
C ALA A 63 -14.77 4.89 0.95
N SER A 64 -13.76 4.99 0.11
CA SER A 64 -12.36 4.78 0.46
C SER A 64 -11.45 5.76 -0.27
N GLY A 65 -10.21 5.91 0.20
CA GLY A 65 -9.22 6.76 -0.46
C GLY A 65 -9.66 8.22 -0.52
N THR A 66 -9.47 8.84 -1.68
CA THR A 66 -9.75 10.26 -1.96
C THR A 66 -11.25 10.59 -1.84
N GLU A 67 -12.12 9.68 -2.26
CA GLU A 67 -13.57 9.88 -2.20
C GLU A 67 -14.05 9.99 -0.75
N LEU A 68 -13.48 9.19 0.15
CA LEU A 68 -13.75 9.32 1.58
C LEU A 68 -13.22 10.65 2.13
N ASP A 69 -12.09 11.13 1.63
CA ASP A 69 -11.54 12.43 2.03
C ASP A 69 -12.46 13.59 1.58
N TYR A 70 -13.10 13.50 0.41
CA TYR A 70 -14.12 14.46 -0.01
C TYR A 70 -15.34 14.44 0.92
N HIS A 71 -15.82 13.27 1.34
CA HIS A 71 -16.91 13.18 2.32
C HIS A 71 -16.50 13.77 3.69
N ALA A 72 -15.27 13.57 4.11
CA ALA A 72 -14.73 14.10 5.36
C ALA A 72 -14.62 15.64 5.30
N ALA A 73 -14.16 16.18 4.18
CA ALA A 73 -14.01 17.61 3.94
C ALA A 73 -15.34 18.37 4.06
N LEU A 74 -16.48 17.75 3.72
CA LEU A 74 -17.83 18.34 3.95
C LEU A 74 -18.13 18.58 5.43
N ARG A 75 -17.37 18.02 6.33
CA ARG A 75 -17.47 18.13 7.79
C ARG A 75 -16.24 18.77 8.43
N ASP A 76 -15.39 19.44 7.64
CA ASP A 76 -14.14 20.02 8.07
C ASP A 76 -13.18 19.01 8.75
N ILE A 77 -13.28 17.74 8.39
CA ILE A 77 -12.40 16.66 8.86
C ILE A 77 -11.34 16.40 7.81
N THR A 78 -10.08 16.40 8.23
CA THR A 78 -8.94 16.05 7.38
C THR A 78 -8.28 14.76 7.85
N ARG A 79 -7.75 13.98 6.89
CA ARG A 79 -6.99 12.77 7.21
C ARG A 79 -5.69 13.14 7.93
N LYS A 80 -5.39 12.46 9.03
CA LYS A 80 -4.08 12.58 9.66
C LYS A 80 -3.00 12.03 8.73
N SER A 81 -1.96 12.82 8.50
CA SER A 81 -0.80 12.39 7.74
C SER A 81 -0.09 11.23 8.45
N ALA A 82 0.57 10.38 7.66
CA ALA A 82 1.43 9.35 8.20
C ALA A 82 2.59 9.99 8.99
N SER A 83 2.97 9.39 10.11
CA SER A 83 4.13 9.77 10.90
C SER A 83 5.27 8.77 10.69
N LYS A 84 6.50 9.22 10.93
CA LYS A 84 7.68 8.37 10.99
C LYS A 84 7.61 7.51 12.25
N SER A 85 7.95 6.23 12.13
CA SER A 85 8.17 5.38 13.31
C SER A 85 9.48 5.76 13.98
N SER A 86 9.54 5.60 15.29
CA SER A 86 10.74 5.85 16.10
C SER A 86 11.03 4.64 16.99
N GLY A 87 12.29 4.48 17.35
CA GLY A 87 12.77 3.39 18.18
C GLY A 87 14.16 3.67 18.71
N VAL A 88 14.78 2.65 19.25
CA VAL A 88 16.16 2.68 19.74
C VAL A 88 16.98 1.69 18.93
N LEU A 89 18.13 2.11 18.42
CA LEU A 89 19.15 1.28 17.83
C LEU A 89 20.26 1.05 18.82
N THR A 90 20.68 -0.19 18.97
CA THR A 90 21.86 -0.55 19.77
C THR A 90 22.98 -0.91 18.82
N PHE A 91 24.08 -0.16 18.90
CA PHE A 91 25.32 -0.44 18.20
C PHE A 91 26.23 -1.23 19.13
N TYR A 92 26.89 -2.26 18.62
CA TYR A 92 27.79 -3.08 19.41
C TYR A 92 29.04 -3.42 18.62
N VAL A 93 30.11 -3.70 19.35
CA VAL A 93 31.38 -4.21 18.85
C VAL A 93 31.68 -5.55 19.51
N ASP A 94 32.34 -6.46 18.79
CA ASP A 94 32.61 -7.82 19.25
C ASP A 94 33.61 -7.83 20.39
N GLU A 95 34.57 -6.89 20.38
CA GLU A 95 35.61 -6.74 21.41
C GLU A 95 35.65 -5.29 21.89
N PRO A 96 35.88 -5.04 23.21
CA PRO A 96 36.07 -3.70 23.75
C PRO A 96 37.21 -2.96 23.06
N SER A 97 36.96 -1.73 22.62
CA SER A 97 38.00 -0.87 22.06
C SER A 97 38.79 -0.16 23.16
N GLU A 98 40.06 0.07 22.94
CA GLU A 98 40.89 0.91 23.83
C GLU A 98 40.62 2.40 23.66
N THR A 99 39.92 2.79 22.57
CA THR A 99 39.58 4.16 22.25
C THR A 99 38.04 4.30 22.11
N GLU A 100 37.55 5.51 22.34
CA GLU A 100 36.15 5.84 22.10
C GLU A 100 35.76 5.67 20.63
N LEU A 101 34.58 5.07 20.40
CA LEU A 101 34.02 4.90 19.06
C LEU A 101 32.73 5.74 18.96
N THR A 102 32.74 6.67 18.02
CA THR A 102 31.59 7.59 17.82
C THR A 102 30.66 7.08 16.71
N VAL A 103 29.38 7.04 17.02
CA VAL A 103 28.30 6.86 16.03
C VAL A 103 27.70 8.24 15.78
N PRO A 104 27.94 8.87 14.62
CA PRO A 104 27.44 10.21 14.35
C PRO A 104 25.91 10.25 14.26
N LYS A 105 25.36 11.42 14.56
CA LYS A 105 23.97 11.70 14.22
C LYS A 105 23.76 11.57 12.70
N GLY A 106 22.63 10.96 12.28
CA GLY A 106 22.32 10.75 10.86
C GLY A 106 22.88 9.44 10.30
N THR A 107 23.52 8.60 11.14
CA THR A 107 23.91 7.25 10.71
C THR A 107 22.69 6.45 10.28
N VAL A 108 22.71 5.94 9.06
CA VAL A 108 21.60 5.20 8.44
C VAL A 108 21.79 3.71 8.59
N CYS A 109 20.79 3.05 9.17
CA CYS A 109 20.73 1.61 9.29
C CYS A 109 19.47 1.05 8.61
N SER A 110 19.55 -0.16 8.05
CA SER A 110 18.46 -0.80 7.34
C SER A 110 18.15 -2.20 7.84
N VAL A 111 16.94 -2.66 7.50
CA VAL A 111 16.55 -4.06 7.66
C VAL A 111 17.24 -4.90 6.58
N LYS A 112 17.92 -5.98 6.96
CA LYS A 112 18.71 -6.83 6.05
C LYS A 112 17.89 -7.36 4.86
N ASP A 113 16.68 -7.84 5.13
CA ASP A 113 15.80 -8.45 4.12
C ASP A 113 14.89 -7.43 3.41
N SER A 114 14.94 -6.15 3.82
CA SER A 114 14.12 -5.07 3.28
C SER A 114 14.91 -3.75 3.32
N PRO A 115 15.91 -3.56 2.44
CA PRO A 115 16.83 -2.42 2.50
C PRO A 115 16.18 -1.04 2.33
N TYR A 116 14.95 -0.99 1.85
CA TYR A 116 14.16 0.24 1.73
C TYR A 116 13.58 0.72 3.08
N ILE A 117 13.56 -0.16 4.11
CA ILE A 117 13.18 0.20 5.48
C ILE A 117 14.44 0.67 6.19
N GLN A 118 14.57 1.99 6.29
CA GLN A 118 15.76 2.65 6.81
C GLN A 118 15.43 3.55 7.99
N PHE A 119 16.34 3.57 8.95
CA PHE A 119 16.29 4.40 10.13
C PHE A 119 17.57 5.22 10.25
N GLU A 120 17.44 6.46 10.65
CA GLU A 120 18.56 7.35 10.92
C GLU A 120 18.67 7.65 12.42
N THR A 121 19.88 7.72 12.95
CA THR A 121 20.13 8.12 14.35
C THR A 121 19.74 9.58 14.57
N SER A 122 18.97 9.84 15.63
CA SER A 122 18.50 11.19 15.96
C SER A 122 19.54 12.03 16.72
N GLY A 123 20.55 11.38 17.26
CA GLY A 123 21.65 11.98 18.02
C GLY A 123 22.97 11.27 17.77
N GLU A 124 24.04 11.86 18.25
CA GLU A 124 25.35 11.23 18.36
C GLU A 124 25.37 10.28 19.56
N ALA A 125 26.09 9.18 19.45
CA ALA A 125 26.32 8.25 20.55
C ALA A 125 27.80 7.82 20.54
N VAL A 126 28.37 7.61 21.72
CA VAL A 126 29.78 7.25 21.89
C VAL A 126 29.87 5.98 22.72
N ILE A 127 30.48 4.93 22.16
CA ILE A 127 30.88 3.75 22.90
C ILE A 127 32.19 4.10 23.62
N SER A 128 32.17 4.17 24.96
CA SER A 128 33.34 4.51 25.75
C SER A 128 34.41 3.42 25.67
N ALA A 129 35.67 3.80 25.91
CA ALA A 129 36.75 2.81 25.98
C ALA A 129 36.44 1.73 27.03
N GLY A 130 36.54 0.47 26.62
CA GLY A 130 36.23 -0.69 27.47
C GLY A 130 34.75 -1.13 27.47
N GLU A 131 33.85 -0.37 26.85
CA GLU A 131 32.45 -0.75 26.64
C GLU A 131 32.27 -1.43 25.28
N THR A 132 31.17 -2.21 25.13
CA THR A 132 30.91 -2.98 23.92
C THR A 132 29.62 -2.56 23.20
N GLU A 133 28.77 -1.75 23.82
CA GLU A 133 27.51 -1.35 23.23
C GLU A 133 27.07 0.07 23.61
N ILE A 134 26.27 0.69 22.76
CA ILE A 134 25.59 1.95 23.03
C ILE A 134 24.23 1.96 22.33
N SER A 135 23.25 2.53 23.00
CA SER A 135 21.90 2.70 22.46
C SER A 135 21.64 4.16 22.13
N VAL A 136 21.03 4.41 20.97
CA VAL A 136 20.67 5.75 20.49
C VAL A 136 19.27 5.74 19.89
N SER A 137 18.54 6.83 20.09
CA SER A 137 17.23 7.01 19.46
C SER A 137 17.38 7.15 17.96
N ALA A 138 16.47 6.54 17.22
CA ALA A 138 16.43 6.60 15.77
C ALA A 138 15.00 6.78 15.26
N SER A 139 14.87 7.33 14.08
CA SER A 139 13.59 7.51 13.39
C SER A 139 13.65 6.97 11.96
N ALA A 140 12.52 6.45 11.47
CA ALA A 140 12.42 6.03 10.08
C ALA A 140 12.67 7.21 9.14
N ILE A 141 13.35 6.98 8.02
CA ILE A 141 13.62 8.03 7.03
C ILE A 141 12.31 8.47 6.36
N ALA A 142 11.38 7.55 6.14
CA ALA A 142 10.09 7.83 5.54
C ALA A 142 8.92 7.55 6.49
N ALA A 143 7.82 8.27 6.30
CA ALA A 143 6.59 8.09 7.07
C ALA A 143 5.70 7.01 6.45
N GLY A 144 5.00 6.24 7.30
CA GLY A 144 4.02 5.25 6.88
C GLY A 144 4.26 3.87 7.47
N ALA A 145 3.19 3.09 7.57
CA ALA A 145 3.22 1.76 8.18
C ALA A 145 4.15 0.76 7.45
N GLN A 146 4.36 0.96 6.15
CA GLN A 146 5.25 0.14 5.33
C GLN A 146 6.74 0.30 5.69
N TYR A 147 7.09 1.36 6.42
CA TYR A 147 8.45 1.62 6.91
C TYR A 147 8.65 1.20 8.37
N ASN A 148 7.69 0.50 8.97
CA ASN A 148 7.86 -0.05 10.30
C ASN A 148 8.76 -1.28 10.24
N ALA A 149 9.71 -1.35 11.18
CA ALA A 149 10.57 -2.52 11.38
C ALA A 149 10.10 -3.30 12.61
N LYS A 150 10.29 -4.62 12.58
CA LYS A 150 10.17 -5.44 13.79
C LYS A 150 11.40 -5.25 14.67
N ALA A 151 11.27 -5.50 15.95
CA ALA A 151 12.41 -5.49 16.87
C ALA A 151 13.51 -6.45 16.37
N GLN A 152 14.77 -6.05 16.51
CA GLN A 152 15.98 -6.82 16.18
C GLN A 152 16.14 -7.14 14.68
N THR A 153 15.45 -6.47 13.77
CA THR A 153 15.60 -6.70 12.31
C THR A 153 16.49 -5.68 11.60
N ILE A 154 16.79 -4.56 12.24
CA ILE A 154 17.67 -3.52 11.70
C ILE A 154 19.10 -3.91 12.05
N THR A 155 19.82 -4.49 11.10
CA THR A 155 21.15 -5.10 11.34
C THR A 155 22.24 -4.67 10.36
N VAL A 156 21.91 -3.80 9.42
CA VAL A 156 22.84 -3.35 8.39
C VAL A 156 23.06 -1.84 8.52
N MET A 157 24.30 -1.42 8.71
CA MET A 157 24.70 -0.02 8.58
C MET A 157 24.87 0.31 7.09
N VAL A 158 24.12 1.29 6.59
CA VAL A 158 24.11 1.66 5.15
C VAL A 158 25.02 2.84 4.91
N ASP A 159 24.94 3.86 5.76
CA ASP A 159 25.72 5.09 5.66
C ASP A 159 26.08 5.59 7.05
N CYS A 160 27.33 6.00 7.19
CA CYS A 160 27.88 6.59 8.41
C CYS A 160 28.52 7.94 8.02
N PRO A 161 27.86 9.07 8.35
CA PRO A 161 28.45 10.39 8.09
C PRO A 161 29.81 10.51 8.76
N LYS A 162 30.76 11.12 8.04
CA LYS A 162 32.14 11.36 8.53
C LYS A 162 32.17 12.57 9.45
#